data_cd54d4ee6deb6bdc02d4049ac32e0037
#
_entry.id   cd54d4ee6deb6bdc02d4049ac32e0037
#
_cell.length_a   1.000
_cell.length_b   1.000
_cell.length_c   1.000
_cell.angle_alpha   90.00
_cell.angle_beta   90.00
_cell.angle_gamma   90.00
#
_symmetry.space_group_name_H-M   'P 1'
#
loop_
_entity.id
_entity.type
_entity.pdbx_description
1 polymer ?
#
loop_
_entity_poly.entity_id
_entity_poly.type
_entity_poly.pdbx_seq_one_letter_code
_entity_poly.pdbx_strand_id
1 'polypeptide(L)'
;MTKERPNEALTRRERQVMDILFRRGEATVSEVMSDLPDPPTYSAVRSVLRILAEKELITFKEDGPRYVYLPVKSSERAREDALKHVVHTFFEGSAEQAVTALLRITDAELSDAEIARLQDRIRKARLSGR
;
A
#
# COMPACT_ATOMS: atom_id res chain seq x y z
N MET A 1 -9.71 19.99 -15.57
CA MET A 1 -9.97 18.62 -15.31
C MET A 1 -9.31 18.11 -14.07
N THR A 2 -10.08 17.57 -13.27
CA THR A 2 -9.60 17.11 -11.99
C THR A 2 -8.86 15.79 -12.12
N LYS A 3 -7.76 15.71 -11.46
CA LYS A 3 -7.03 14.47 -11.42
C LYS A 3 -7.79 13.47 -10.59
N GLU A 4 -8.04 12.33 -11.15
CA GLU A 4 -8.77 11.33 -10.43
C GLU A 4 -7.93 10.70 -9.36
N ARG A 5 -8.56 10.32 -8.30
CA ARG A 5 -7.87 9.60 -7.26
C ARG A 5 -7.52 8.21 -7.78
N PRO A 6 -6.27 7.78 -7.56
CA PRO A 6 -5.84 6.51 -8.14
C PRO A 6 -6.72 5.34 -7.77
N ASN A 7 -7.21 5.29 -6.54
CA ASN A 7 -8.03 4.16 -6.12
C ASN A 7 -9.34 4.07 -6.86
N GLU A 8 -9.87 5.20 -7.26
CA GLU A 8 -11.15 5.22 -7.96
C GLU A 8 -10.98 4.89 -9.42
N ALA A 9 -9.79 5.07 -9.95
CA ALA A 9 -9.54 4.86 -11.36
C ALA A 9 -9.05 3.46 -11.69
N LEU A 10 -8.85 2.62 -10.70
CA LEU A 10 -8.24 1.33 -10.93
C LEU A 10 -9.27 0.23 -11.09
N THR A 11 -9.03 -0.65 -12.07
CA THR A 11 -9.80 -1.87 -12.17
C THR A 11 -9.35 -2.83 -11.08
N ARG A 12 -10.09 -3.90 -10.93
CA ARG A 12 -9.75 -4.91 -9.93
C ARG A 12 -8.35 -5.48 -10.18
N ARG A 13 -8.04 -5.79 -11.44
CA ARG A 13 -6.74 -6.37 -11.76
C ARG A 13 -5.62 -5.37 -11.54
N GLU A 14 -5.87 -4.12 -11.92
CA GLU A 14 -4.88 -3.08 -11.67
C GLU A 14 -4.59 -2.93 -10.19
N ARG A 15 -5.62 -3.00 -9.37
CA ARG A 15 -5.44 -2.89 -7.92
C ARG A 15 -4.63 -4.05 -7.38
N GLN A 16 -4.91 -5.26 -7.87
CA GLN A 16 -4.15 -6.42 -7.45
C GLN A 16 -2.66 -6.28 -7.78
N VAL A 17 -2.37 -5.77 -8.97
CA VAL A 17 -0.99 -5.58 -9.37
C VAL A 17 -0.32 -4.51 -8.52
N MET A 18 -1.02 -3.41 -8.26
CA MET A 18 -0.45 -2.38 -7.40
C MET A 18 -0.16 -2.91 -6.00
N ASP A 19 -1.07 -3.71 -5.45
CA ASP A 19 -0.85 -4.31 -4.13
C ASP A 19 0.40 -5.16 -4.11
N ILE A 20 0.63 -5.92 -5.17
CA ILE A 20 1.81 -6.77 -5.26
C ILE A 20 3.07 -5.91 -5.29
N LEU A 21 3.05 -4.84 -6.09
CA LEU A 21 4.21 -3.97 -6.19
C LEU A 21 4.49 -3.25 -4.88
N PHE A 22 3.45 -2.83 -4.18
CA PHE A 22 3.66 -2.22 -2.87
C PHE A 22 4.23 -3.21 -1.87
N ARG A 23 3.75 -4.45 -1.92
CA ARG A 23 4.23 -5.47 -0.98
C ARG A 23 5.67 -5.86 -1.25
N ARG A 24 6.04 -6.01 -2.52
CA ARG A 24 7.39 -6.41 -2.88
C ARG A 24 8.38 -5.25 -2.95
N GLY A 25 7.87 -4.03 -3.15
CA GLY A 25 8.72 -2.88 -3.42
C GLY A 25 9.03 -2.71 -4.88
N GLU A 26 9.35 -3.79 -5.58
CA GLU A 26 9.56 -3.79 -7.02
C GLU A 26 9.43 -5.22 -7.51
N ALA A 27 9.14 -5.39 -8.80
CA ALA A 27 8.93 -6.73 -9.33
C ALA A 27 9.03 -6.74 -10.85
N THR A 28 9.50 -7.87 -11.36
CA THR A 28 9.43 -8.14 -12.80
C THR A 28 8.02 -8.62 -13.15
N VAL A 29 7.75 -8.73 -14.46
CA VAL A 29 6.47 -9.27 -14.92
C VAL A 29 6.23 -10.66 -14.35
N SER A 30 7.26 -11.50 -14.41
CA SER A 30 7.12 -12.86 -13.92
C SER A 30 6.82 -12.93 -12.44
N GLU A 31 7.45 -12.06 -11.68
CA GLU A 31 7.20 -12.02 -10.24
C GLU A 31 5.77 -11.57 -9.94
N VAL A 32 5.29 -10.58 -10.69
CA VAL A 32 3.90 -10.16 -10.52
C VAL A 32 2.96 -11.32 -10.84
N MET A 33 3.24 -12.03 -11.95
CA MET A 33 2.40 -13.16 -12.32
C MET A 33 2.33 -14.21 -11.21
N SER A 34 3.48 -14.51 -10.62
CA SER A 34 3.51 -15.56 -9.62
C SER A 34 2.74 -15.20 -8.36
N ASP A 35 2.56 -13.91 -8.10
CA ASP A 35 1.82 -13.46 -6.92
C ASP A 35 0.34 -13.24 -7.19
N LEU A 36 -0.06 -13.17 -8.45
CA LEU A 36 -1.48 -12.97 -8.74
C LEU A 36 -2.27 -14.24 -8.48
N PRO A 37 -3.42 -14.11 -7.83
CA PRO A 37 -4.33 -15.25 -7.71
C PRO A 37 -4.91 -15.51 -9.07
N ASP A 38 -4.97 -16.63 -9.57
CA ASP A 38 -5.59 -16.89 -10.87
C ASP A 38 -4.90 -16.05 -11.95
N PRO A 39 -3.60 -16.28 -12.18
CA PRO A 39 -2.83 -15.38 -13.03
C PRO A 39 -3.26 -15.44 -14.49
N PRO A 40 -3.35 -14.28 -15.13
CA PRO A 40 -3.61 -14.23 -16.58
C PRO A 40 -2.33 -14.55 -17.33
N THR A 41 -2.39 -14.37 -18.64
CA THR A 41 -1.22 -14.62 -19.46
C THR A 41 -0.16 -13.57 -19.21
N TYR A 42 1.05 -13.89 -19.60
CA TYR A 42 2.17 -12.93 -19.51
C TYR A 42 1.83 -11.64 -20.24
N SER A 43 1.26 -11.76 -21.45
CA SER A 43 0.86 -10.58 -22.21
C SER A 43 -0.13 -9.73 -21.48
N ALA A 44 -1.10 -10.36 -20.83
CA ALA A 44 -2.11 -9.61 -20.11
C ALA A 44 -1.51 -8.85 -18.93
N VAL A 45 -0.56 -9.48 -18.23
CA VAL A 45 0.10 -8.80 -17.12
C VAL A 45 0.92 -7.63 -17.63
N ARG A 46 1.62 -7.84 -18.75
CA ARG A 46 2.38 -6.73 -19.35
C ARG A 46 1.47 -5.57 -19.72
N SER A 47 0.28 -5.88 -20.24
CA SER A 47 -0.68 -4.83 -20.60
C SER A 47 -1.14 -4.04 -19.38
N VAL A 48 -1.40 -4.74 -18.27
CA VAL A 48 -1.81 -4.05 -17.06
C VAL A 48 -0.69 -3.14 -16.58
N LEU A 49 0.54 -3.63 -16.59
CA LEU A 49 1.67 -2.82 -16.15
C LEU A 49 1.85 -1.59 -17.05
N ARG A 50 1.66 -1.76 -18.35
CA ARG A 50 1.76 -0.63 -19.26
C ARG A 50 0.71 0.42 -18.96
N ILE A 51 -0.51 -0.02 -18.69
CA ILE A 51 -1.59 0.91 -18.35
C ILE A 51 -1.27 1.66 -17.05
N LEU A 52 -0.76 0.95 -16.06
CA LEU A 52 -0.41 1.59 -14.81
C LEU A 52 0.71 2.60 -14.99
N ALA A 53 1.67 2.30 -15.86
CA ALA A 53 2.73 3.24 -16.16
C ALA A 53 2.19 4.46 -16.87
N GLU A 54 1.24 4.27 -17.79
CA GLU A 54 0.62 5.39 -18.48
C GLU A 54 -0.15 6.28 -17.52
N LYS A 55 -0.72 5.67 -16.48
CA LYS A 55 -1.40 6.44 -15.44
C LYS A 55 -0.43 7.08 -14.45
N GLU A 56 0.86 6.84 -14.64
CA GLU A 56 1.91 7.42 -13.81
C GLU A 56 1.87 6.91 -12.37
N LEU A 57 1.36 5.71 -12.19
CA LEU A 57 1.33 5.10 -10.87
C LEU A 57 2.53 4.22 -10.61
N ILE A 58 3.19 3.75 -11.67
CA ILE A 58 4.40 2.97 -11.55
C ILE A 58 5.42 3.48 -12.55
N THR A 59 6.66 3.14 -12.29
CA THR A 59 7.74 3.38 -13.23
C THR A 59 8.52 2.09 -13.36
N PHE A 60 9.60 2.10 -14.13
CA PHE A 60 10.40 0.89 -14.27
C PHE A 60 11.85 1.25 -14.50
N LYS A 61 12.70 0.29 -14.25
CA LYS A 61 14.11 0.40 -14.52
C LYS A 61 14.53 -0.87 -15.25
N GLU A 62 15.64 -0.79 -15.97
CA GLU A 62 16.14 -1.94 -16.69
C GLU A 62 17.11 -2.71 -15.84
N ASP A 63 17.00 -4.03 -15.91
CA ASP A 63 17.91 -4.93 -15.22
C ASP A 63 18.26 -6.03 -16.19
N GLY A 64 19.33 -5.81 -16.97
CA GLY A 64 19.66 -6.70 -18.05
C GLY A 64 18.56 -6.67 -19.09
N PRO A 65 18.10 -7.83 -19.53
CA PRO A 65 17.03 -7.86 -20.53
C PRO A 65 15.64 -7.66 -19.94
N ARG A 66 15.52 -7.49 -18.65
CA ARG A 66 14.22 -7.41 -17.99
C ARG A 66 13.95 -6.00 -17.52
N TYR A 67 12.67 -5.71 -17.39
CA TYR A 67 12.23 -4.50 -16.72
C TYR A 67 11.78 -4.86 -15.33
N VAL A 68 12.13 -4.01 -14.38
CA VAL A 68 11.71 -4.13 -12.98
C VAL A 68 10.78 -2.96 -12.70
N TYR A 69 9.56 -3.24 -12.33
CA TYR A 69 8.53 -2.23 -12.12
C TYR A 69 8.43 -1.90 -10.64
N LEU A 70 8.20 -0.64 -10.36
CA LEU A 70 8.07 -0.20 -8.98
C LEU A 70 7.08 0.95 -8.88
N PRO A 71 6.39 1.08 -7.73
CA PRO A 71 5.44 2.17 -7.57
C PRO A 71 6.15 3.51 -7.54
N VAL A 72 5.51 4.52 -8.09
CA VAL A 72 6.01 5.88 -7.97
C VAL A 72 5.94 6.32 -6.51
N LYS A 73 4.82 6.00 -5.85
CA LYS A 73 4.66 6.30 -4.43
C LYS A 73 5.28 5.16 -3.63
N SER A 74 6.07 5.51 -2.61
CA SER A 74 6.72 4.48 -1.80
C SER A 74 5.67 3.66 -1.06
N SER A 75 6.07 2.45 -0.66
CA SER A 75 5.19 1.59 0.11
C SER A 75 4.83 2.22 1.45
N GLU A 76 5.77 2.89 2.07
CA GLU A 76 5.52 3.55 3.33
C GLU A 76 4.46 4.63 3.17
N ARG A 77 4.58 5.45 2.12
CA ARG A 77 3.62 6.50 1.89
C ARG A 77 2.25 5.93 1.57
N ALA A 78 2.22 4.84 0.80
CA ALA A 78 0.96 4.20 0.48
C ALA A 78 0.26 3.67 1.73
N ARG A 79 1.04 3.09 2.65
CA ARG A 79 0.47 2.59 3.90
C ARG A 79 -0.13 3.72 4.71
N GLU A 80 0.58 4.84 4.79
CA GLU A 80 0.10 5.98 5.56
C GLU A 80 -1.18 6.55 4.97
N ASP A 81 -1.20 6.69 3.64
CA ASP A 81 -2.38 7.23 2.98
C ASP A 81 -3.58 6.32 3.17
N ALA A 82 -3.37 5.01 3.05
CA ALA A 82 -4.45 4.06 3.24
C ALA A 82 -4.99 4.11 4.67
N LEU A 83 -4.09 4.21 5.62
CA LEU A 83 -4.49 4.25 7.02
C LEU A 83 -5.25 5.54 7.32
N LYS A 84 -4.78 6.67 6.82
CA LYS A 84 -5.49 7.92 6.98
C LYS A 84 -6.90 7.82 6.42
N HIS A 85 -7.03 7.20 5.26
CA HIS A 85 -8.34 7.06 4.63
C HIS A 85 -9.28 6.24 5.51
N VAL A 86 -8.80 5.12 6.04
CA VAL A 86 -9.62 4.26 6.89
C VAL A 86 -10.04 5.00 8.15
N VAL A 87 -9.08 5.66 8.80
CA VAL A 87 -9.38 6.37 10.05
C VAL A 87 -10.40 7.48 9.80
N HIS A 88 -10.19 8.22 8.72
CA HIS A 88 -11.10 9.32 8.40
C HIS A 88 -12.50 8.82 8.04
N THR A 89 -12.56 7.76 7.24
CA THR A 89 -13.83 7.31 6.68
C THR A 89 -14.68 6.55 7.70
N PHE A 90 -14.04 5.67 8.46
CA PHE A 90 -14.78 4.75 9.30
C PHE A 90 -14.70 5.08 10.79
N PHE A 91 -13.77 5.92 11.19
CA PHE A 91 -13.58 6.24 12.60
C PHE A 91 -13.67 7.75 12.85
N GLU A 92 -14.20 8.47 11.88
CA GLU A 92 -14.43 9.91 12.03
C GLU A 92 -13.17 10.67 12.44
N GLY A 93 -12.03 10.20 11.99
CA GLY A 93 -10.77 10.84 12.29
C GLY A 93 -10.19 10.49 13.66
N SER A 94 -10.81 9.60 14.39
CA SER A 94 -10.38 9.29 15.74
C SER A 94 -9.35 8.17 15.75
N ALA A 95 -8.11 8.51 16.03
CA ALA A 95 -7.05 7.51 16.17
C ALA A 95 -7.35 6.58 17.32
N GLU A 96 -7.91 7.11 18.40
CA GLU A 96 -8.20 6.30 19.56
C GLU A 96 -9.19 5.18 19.22
N GLN A 97 -10.25 5.52 18.49
CA GLN A 97 -11.22 4.51 18.11
C GLN A 97 -10.61 3.48 17.19
N ALA A 98 -9.78 3.92 16.27
CA ALA A 98 -9.15 2.99 15.33
C ALA A 98 -8.21 2.03 16.05
N VAL A 99 -7.42 2.53 16.99
CA VAL A 99 -6.51 1.69 17.76
C VAL A 99 -7.28 0.69 18.60
N THR A 100 -8.35 1.14 19.24
CA THR A 100 -9.18 0.26 20.05
C THR A 100 -9.77 -0.87 19.20
N ALA A 101 -10.29 -0.52 18.03
CA ALA A 101 -10.84 -1.53 17.14
C ALA A 101 -9.77 -2.51 16.68
N LEU A 102 -8.60 -2.00 16.36
CA LEU A 102 -7.51 -2.84 15.89
C LEU A 102 -7.11 -3.86 16.93
N LEU A 103 -6.99 -3.44 18.18
CA LEU A 103 -6.62 -4.34 19.25
C LEU A 103 -7.67 -5.43 19.46
N ARG A 104 -8.94 -5.07 19.26
CA ARG A 104 -10.02 -6.02 19.47
C ARG A 104 -10.12 -7.05 18.35
N ILE A 105 -10.05 -6.58 17.10
CA ILE A 105 -10.32 -7.47 15.97
C ILE A 105 -9.13 -8.35 15.64
N THR A 106 -7.93 -7.92 15.93
CA THR A 106 -6.76 -8.73 15.63
C THR A 106 -6.43 -9.72 16.73
N ASP A 107 -7.13 -9.60 17.85
CA ASP A 107 -6.80 -10.43 19.01
C ASP A 107 -5.34 -10.33 19.32
N ALA A 108 -4.79 -9.17 19.09
CA ALA A 108 -3.36 -8.95 19.26
C ALA A 108 -3.04 -8.89 20.73
N GLU A 109 -2.04 -9.69 21.11
CA GLU A 109 -1.53 -9.61 22.45
C GLU A 109 -0.21 -8.88 22.38
N LEU A 110 -0.19 -7.71 22.93
CA LEU A 110 1.03 -6.92 22.93
C LEU A 110 1.85 -7.27 24.14
N SER A 111 3.14 -7.49 23.91
CA SER A 111 4.06 -7.71 25.01
C SER A 111 4.24 -6.42 25.79
N ASP A 112 4.76 -6.55 27.01
CA ASP A 112 5.06 -5.38 27.81
C ASP A 112 6.01 -4.44 27.09
N ALA A 113 6.98 -4.99 26.38
CA ALA A 113 7.93 -4.18 25.62
C ALA A 113 7.25 -3.42 24.49
N GLU A 114 6.32 -4.08 23.80
CA GLU A 114 5.58 -3.41 22.74
C GLU A 114 4.69 -2.29 23.27
N ILE A 115 4.05 -2.54 24.40
CA ILE A 115 3.21 -1.52 25.02
C ILE A 115 4.07 -0.31 25.41
N ALA A 116 5.23 -0.56 25.99
CA ALA A 116 6.11 0.51 26.40
C ALA A 116 6.55 1.35 25.19
N ARG A 117 6.86 0.68 24.08
CA ARG A 117 7.26 1.41 22.88
C ARG A 117 6.13 2.25 22.33
N LEU A 118 4.91 1.72 22.34
CA LEU A 118 3.75 2.49 21.88
C LEU A 118 3.51 3.69 22.76
N GLN A 119 3.59 3.52 24.07
CA GLN A 119 3.40 4.64 24.99
C GLN A 119 4.45 5.71 24.75
N ASP A 120 5.69 5.29 24.51
CA ASP A 120 6.75 6.23 24.23
C ASP A 120 6.50 7.01 22.95
N ARG A 121 6.05 6.34 21.92
CA ARG A 121 5.75 7.00 20.66
C ARG A 121 4.61 7.99 20.80
N ILE A 122 3.60 7.63 21.56
CA ILE A 122 2.47 8.53 21.80
C ILE A 122 2.95 9.77 22.51
N ARG A 123 3.79 9.60 23.54
CA ARG A 123 4.32 10.72 24.28
C ARG A 123 5.14 11.64 23.39
N LYS A 124 5.99 11.05 22.55
CA LYS A 124 6.83 11.85 21.67
C LYS A 124 6.01 12.59 20.63
N ALA A 125 4.96 11.96 20.11
CA ALA A 125 4.10 12.62 19.15
C ALA A 125 3.45 13.85 19.75
N ARG A 126 3.04 13.76 21.02
CA ARG A 126 2.44 14.91 21.69
C ARG A 126 3.45 16.02 21.93
N LEU A 127 4.66 15.63 22.27
CA LEU A 127 5.71 16.62 22.57
C LEU A 127 6.20 17.33 21.32
N SER A 128 6.15 16.67 20.18
CA SER A 128 6.65 17.28 18.95
C SER A 128 5.67 18.25 18.37
N GLY A 129 4.77 18.69 19.16
CA GLY A 129 4.16 19.90 18.81
C GLY A 129 2.81 19.81 18.24
N ARG A 130 2.27 18.87 18.52
CA ARG A 130 0.94 18.97 17.98
C ARG A 130 -0.01 18.27 18.81
#